data_f382b0d68c5be62a21be2c7e8a32b9e5
#
_entry.id   f382b0d68c5be62a21be2c7e8a32b9e5
#
_cell.length_a   1.000
_cell.length_b   1.000
_cell.length_c   1.000
_cell.angle_alpha   90.00
_cell.angle_beta   90.00
_cell.angle_gamma   90.00
#
_symmetry.space_group_name_H-M   'P 1'
#
loop_
_entity.id
_entity.type
_entity.pdbx_description
1 polymer ?
#
loop_
_entity_poly.entity_id
_entity_poly.type
_entity_poly.pdbx_seq_one_letter_code
_entity_poly.pdbx_strand_id
1 'polypeptide(L)'
;MKPFNIKKTSPRKSLISHVKQVNSRRPNLWKKVIAFGFFAVIPVLFTQKAVFAEGEGFTIAETLGSTSVDESGTSDDFTIVLDVQPASDVTLSISDGSSDETSISPTTVTFTNSNWDTAQTVTVIGSDDDIIDGSQTSTITISVVDEISDNAYDSVADQTFSVTT
;
A
#
# COMPACT_ATOMS: atom_id res chain seq x y z
N MET A 1 -31.08 -55.92 44.03
CA MET A 1 -30.11 -55.02 43.38
C MET A 1 -29.29 -55.82 42.39
N LYS A 2 -29.49 -55.63 41.10
CA LYS A 2 -28.71 -56.28 40.03
C LYS A 2 -27.60 -55.32 39.54
N PRO A 3 -26.35 -55.78 39.33
CA PRO A 3 -25.26 -54.94 38.90
C PRO A 3 -25.40 -54.59 37.41
N PHE A 4 -25.12 -53.34 37.10
CA PHE A 4 -25.16 -52.75 35.77
C PHE A 4 -23.91 -53.18 34.96
N ASN A 5 -24.15 -53.82 33.82
CA ASN A 5 -23.09 -54.35 32.95
C ASN A 5 -22.70 -53.31 31.89
N ILE A 6 -21.51 -52.73 32.03
CA ILE A 6 -20.96 -51.78 31.08
C ILE A 6 -20.31 -52.55 29.91
N LYS A 7 -20.95 -52.56 28.74
CA LYS A 7 -20.33 -53.04 27.49
C LYS A 7 -19.21 -52.10 27.06
N LYS A 8 -18.00 -52.64 27.06
CA LYS A 8 -16.82 -52.03 26.41
C LYS A 8 -17.05 -51.92 24.90
N THR A 9 -17.13 -50.72 24.40
CA THR A 9 -17.10 -50.43 22.95
C THR A 9 -15.65 -50.44 22.47
N SER A 10 -15.41 -51.26 21.46
CA SER A 10 -14.14 -51.42 20.73
C SER A 10 -13.71 -50.12 20.01
N PRO A 11 -12.43 -49.80 19.96
CA PRO A 11 -11.95 -48.61 19.22
C PRO A 11 -12.07 -48.82 17.72
N ARG A 12 -12.66 -47.84 17.04
CA ARG A 12 -12.73 -47.78 15.60
C ARG A 12 -11.35 -47.67 15.00
N LYS A 13 -11.02 -48.58 14.10
CA LYS A 13 -9.80 -48.53 13.27
C LYS A 13 -9.83 -47.26 12.39
N SER A 14 -8.83 -46.42 12.56
CA SER A 14 -8.53 -45.30 11.67
C SER A 14 -8.14 -45.82 10.31
N LEU A 15 -8.92 -45.49 9.31
CA LEU A 15 -8.60 -45.69 7.88
C LEU A 15 -7.58 -44.63 7.46
N ILE A 16 -6.31 -44.95 7.56
CA ILE A 16 -5.22 -44.17 6.91
C ILE A 16 -5.31 -44.49 5.41
N SER A 17 -5.88 -43.56 4.66
CA SER A 17 -5.91 -43.62 3.22
C SER A 17 -4.50 -43.45 2.66
N HIS A 18 -4.10 -44.41 1.83
CA HIS A 18 -2.86 -44.44 1.06
C HIS A 18 -2.77 -43.18 0.17
N VAL A 19 -1.87 -42.27 0.53
CA VAL A 19 -1.38 -41.25 -0.41
C VAL A 19 -0.44 -41.95 -1.38
N LYS A 20 -0.91 -42.15 -2.60
CA LYS A 20 -0.13 -42.70 -3.71
C LYS A 20 0.90 -41.65 -4.11
N GLN A 21 2.17 -41.87 -3.76
CA GLN A 21 3.31 -41.10 -4.26
C GLN A 21 3.39 -41.27 -5.77
N VAL A 22 3.06 -40.16 -6.49
CA VAL A 22 3.33 -40.06 -7.92
C VAL A 22 4.81 -39.73 -8.08
N ASN A 23 5.59 -40.75 -8.38
CA ASN A 23 7.01 -40.65 -8.70
C ASN A 23 7.16 -40.09 -10.12
N SER A 24 7.19 -38.76 -10.27
CA SER A 24 7.46 -38.11 -11.55
C SER A 24 8.95 -38.16 -11.83
N ARG A 25 9.36 -39.15 -12.64
CA ARG A 25 10.69 -39.17 -13.26
C ARG A 25 10.81 -37.98 -14.21
N ARG A 26 11.55 -36.96 -13.82
CA ARG A 26 11.97 -35.88 -14.72
C ARG A 26 12.99 -36.41 -15.69
N PRO A 27 12.78 -36.30 -17.02
CA PRO A 27 13.82 -36.63 -17.98
C PRO A 27 14.96 -35.61 -17.90
N ASN A 28 16.19 -36.09 -17.78
CA ASN A 28 17.40 -35.28 -17.85
C ASN A 28 17.56 -34.69 -19.26
N LEU A 29 17.14 -33.45 -19.44
CA LEU A 29 17.36 -32.64 -20.64
C LEU A 29 18.54 -31.68 -20.45
N TRP A 30 19.64 -32.18 -19.91
CA TRP A 30 20.88 -31.42 -19.83
C TRP A 30 21.97 -32.15 -20.66
N LYS A 31 21.95 -31.97 -21.97
CA LYS A 31 23.13 -32.07 -22.82
C LYS A 31 22.77 -31.63 -24.24
N LYS A 32 22.88 -30.32 -24.50
CA LYS A 32 23.31 -29.70 -25.76
C LYS A 32 23.20 -28.21 -25.65
N VAL A 33 24.15 -27.55 -25.04
CA VAL A 33 24.39 -26.12 -25.25
C VAL A 33 25.58 -26.02 -26.17
N ILE A 34 25.28 -25.75 -27.42
CA ILE A 34 26.26 -25.30 -28.41
C ILE A 34 26.42 -23.79 -28.19
N ALA A 35 27.66 -23.40 -27.98
CA ALA A 35 28.10 -22.03 -27.92
C ALA A 35 27.76 -21.26 -29.20
N PHE A 36 27.17 -20.09 -29.10
CA PHE A 36 27.43 -18.95 -29.99
C PHE A 36 26.77 -17.67 -29.46
N GLY A 37 27.56 -16.60 -29.39
CA GLY A 37 27.08 -15.23 -29.43
C GLY A 37 26.94 -14.54 -28.06
N PHE A 38 27.98 -13.78 -27.71
CA PHE A 38 27.90 -12.68 -26.73
C PHE A 38 26.85 -11.65 -27.19
N PHE A 39 25.63 -11.81 -26.73
CA PHE A 39 24.67 -10.71 -26.70
C PHE A 39 24.56 -10.27 -25.25
N ALA A 40 25.10 -9.10 -24.95
CA ALA A 40 24.89 -8.46 -23.66
C ALA A 40 23.40 -8.19 -23.49
N VAL A 41 22.68 -9.15 -22.92
CA VAL A 41 21.33 -8.90 -22.42
C VAL A 41 21.50 -8.06 -21.16
N ILE A 42 21.30 -6.75 -21.30
CA ILE A 42 21.08 -5.88 -20.16
C ILE A 42 19.88 -6.48 -19.43
N PRO A 43 20.01 -6.93 -18.17
CA PRO A 43 18.85 -7.33 -17.40
C PRO A 43 18.04 -6.05 -17.16
N VAL A 44 16.96 -5.88 -17.91
CA VAL A 44 15.91 -4.99 -17.48
C VAL A 44 15.43 -5.54 -16.14
N LEU A 45 15.86 -4.89 -15.08
CA LEU A 45 15.40 -5.18 -13.74
C LEU A 45 13.91 -4.81 -13.71
N PHE A 46 13.05 -5.76 -14.10
CA PHE A 46 11.66 -5.71 -13.70
C PHE A 46 11.66 -5.92 -12.20
N THR A 47 11.61 -4.84 -11.44
CA THR A 47 11.16 -4.90 -10.07
C THR A 47 9.72 -5.40 -10.15
N GLN A 48 9.54 -6.70 -9.98
CA GLN A 48 8.22 -7.25 -9.73
C GLN A 48 7.79 -6.68 -8.38
N LYS A 49 6.93 -5.68 -8.41
CA LYS A 49 6.17 -5.27 -7.23
C LYS A 49 5.50 -6.56 -6.74
N ALA A 50 5.88 -7.03 -5.56
CA ALA A 50 5.23 -8.18 -4.96
C ALA A 50 3.75 -7.79 -4.81
N VAL A 51 2.87 -8.47 -5.55
CA VAL A 51 1.43 -8.30 -5.37
C VAL A 51 1.11 -9.06 -4.08
N PHE A 52 1.22 -8.37 -2.96
CA PHE A 52 0.45 -8.75 -1.79
C PHE A 52 -1.01 -8.45 -2.14
N ALA A 53 -1.94 -9.27 -1.72
CA ALA A 53 -3.35 -8.88 -1.69
C ALA A 53 -3.42 -7.78 -0.63
N GLU A 54 -3.25 -6.55 -1.08
CA GLU A 54 -3.38 -5.37 -0.24
C GLU A 54 -4.88 -5.18 -0.01
N GLY A 55 -5.27 -5.01 1.24
CA GLY A 55 -6.60 -4.55 1.58
C GLY A 55 -6.79 -3.11 1.10
N GLU A 56 -7.96 -2.56 1.33
CA GLU A 56 -8.26 -1.17 1.03
C GLU A 56 -7.21 -0.26 1.67
N GLY A 57 -6.74 0.74 0.91
CA GLY A 57 -5.66 1.63 1.33
C GLY A 57 -5.35 2.66 0.25
N PHE A 58 -4.39 3.52 0.56
CA PHE A 58 -3.84 4.46 -0.41
C PHE A 58 -2.32 4.58 -0.25
N THR A 59 -1.65 4.87 -1.35
CA THR A 59 -0.21 5.09 -1.39
C THR A 59 0.09 6.57 -1.62
N ILE A 60 1.00 7.13 -0.82
CA ILE A 60 1.55 8.48 -0.96
C ILE A 60 2.92 8.37 -1.60
N ALA A 61 3.22 9.24 -2.55
CA ALA A 61 4.55 9.37 -3.16
C ALA A 61 4.98 10.83 -3.17
N GLU A 62 6.03 11.13 -2.41
CA GLU A 62 6.67 12.45 -2.37
C GLU A 62 7.60 12.64 -3.57
N THR A 63 7.66 13.84 -4.12
CA THR A 63 8.61 14.20 -5.18
C THR A 63 10.03 14.06 -4.66
N LEU A 64 10.87 13.33 -5.39
CA LEU A 64 12.25 13.03 -4.99
C LEU A 64 12.41 12.32 -3.62
N GLY A 65 11.29 11.84 -3.02
CA GLY A 65 11.29 11.07 -1.78
C GLY A 65 11.30 11.90 -0.50
N SER A 66 11.07 13.21 -0.59
CA SER A 66 10.87 14.13 0.53
C SER A 66 10.17 15.39 0.06
N THR A 67 9.36 15.99 0.91
CA THR A 67 8.68 17.27 0.64
C THR A 67 9.38 18.39 1.44
N SER A 68 9.84 19.42 0.71
CA SER A 68 10.53 20.57 1.31
C SER A 68 10.16 21.85 0.58
N VAL A 69 9.83 22.87 1.33
CA VAL A 69 9.49 24.22 0.84
C VAL A 69 10.29 25.27 1.63
N ASP A 70 10.21 26.52 1.24
CA ASP A 70 10.74 27.64 2.02
C ASP A 70 9.72 28.76 2.15
N GLU A 71 9.91 29.63 3.15
CA GLU A 71 9.02 30.75 3.49
C GLU A 71 8.89 31.76 2.35
N SER A 72 9.75 31.74 1.35
CA SER A 72 9.61 32.62 0.17
C SER A 72 8.47 32.24 -0.75
N GLY A 73 7.68 31.21 -0.39
CA GLY A 73 6.54 30.72 -1.14
C GLY A 73 6.91 29.67 -2.19
N THR A 74 8.01 28.95 -2.02
CA THR A 74 8.30 27.79 -2.88
C THR A 74 7.27 26.68 -2.67
N SER A 75 7.08 25.85 -3.67
CA SER A 75 6.15 24.74 -3.62
C SER A 75 6.83 23.42 -3.92
N ASP A 76 6.31 22.36 -3.33
CA ASP A 76 6.64 20.98 -3.63
C ASP A 76 5.37 20.13 -3.73
N ASP A 77 5.43 19.04 -4.46
CA ASP A 77 4.28 18.21 -4.76
C ASP A 77 4.43 16.79 -4.19
N PHE A 78 3.32 16.23 -3.78
CA PHE A 78 3.19 14.80 -3.57
C PHE A 78 1.95 14.26 -4.29
N THR A 79 1.90 12.96 -4.48
CA THR A 79 0.77 12.31 -5.14
C THR A 79 0.14 11.26 -4.25
N ILE A 80 -1.15 11.05 -4.43
CA ILE A 80 -1.95 10.02 -3.75
C ILE A 80 -2.63 9.16 -4.80
N VAL A 81 -2.70 7.85 -4.56
CA VAL A 81 -3.41 6.88 -5.39
C VAL A 81 -4.02 5.81 -4.48
N LEU A 82 -5.21 5.30 -4.80
CA LEU A 82 -5.76 4.17 -4.04
C LEU A 82 -5.07 2.86 -4.42
N ASP A 83 -4.99 1.93 -3.48
CA ASP A 83 -4.36 0.63 -3.69
C ASP A 83 -5.33 -0.40 -4.30
N VAL A 84 -6.63 -0.22 -4.07
CA VAL A 84 -7.72 -1.10 -4.54
C VAL A 84 -8.85 -0.28 -5.16
N GLN A 85 -9.52 -0.85 -6.16
CA GLN A 85 -10.66 -0.21 -6.81
C GLN A 85 -11.87 -0.15 -5.87
N PRO A 86 -12.40 1.05 -5.55
CA PRO A 86 -13.56 1.18 -4.68
C PRO A 86 -14.86 0.84 -5.42
N ALA A 87 -15.89 0.43 -4.68
CA ALA A 87 -17.23 0.22 -5.22
C ALA A 87 -18.03 1.53 -5.35
N SER A 88 -17.73 2.51 -4.53
CA SER A 88 -18.24 3.89 -4.58
C SER A 88 -17.11 4.89 -4.37
N ASP A 89 -17.39 6.18 -4.43
CA ASP A 89 -16.37 7.22 -4.31
C ASP A 89 -15.66 7.14 -2.93
N VAL A 90 -14.36 7.47 -2.92
CA VAL A 90 -13.53 7.63 -1.72
C VAL A 90 -12.99 9.04 -1.70
N THR A 91 -13.29 9.80 -0.66
CA THR A 91 -12.78 11.15 -0.46
C THR A 91 -11.75 11.15 0.66
N LEU A 92 -10.57 11.67 0.36
CA LEU A 92 -9.50 11.86 1.33
C LEU A 92 -9.42 13.35 1.69
N SER A 93 -9.29 13.66 2.98
CA SER A 93 -8.96 14.98 3.50
C SER A 93 -7.45 15.07 3.73
N ILE A 94 -6.88 16.23 3.45
CA ILE A 94 -5.45 16.52 3.63
C ILE A 94 -5.33 17.74 4.55
N SER A 95 -4.53 17.63 5.61
CA SER A 95 -4.33 18.67 6.62
C SER A 95 -2.86 18.80 6.98
N ASP A 96 -2.39 20.02 7.20
CA ASP A 96 -1.05 20.35 7.73
C ASP A 96 -1.04 20.58 9.25
N GLY A 97 -2.14 20.19 9.94
CA GLY A 97 -2.25 20.35 11.37
C GLY A 97 -2.44 21.83 11.81
N SER A 98 -2.86 22.71 10.90
CA SER A 98 -2.95 24.17 11.11
C SER A 98 -1.58 24.81 11.36
N SER A 99 -0.58 24.36 10.62
CA SER A 99 0.75 24.98 10.59
C SER A 99 0.68 26.37 9.94
N ASP A 100 1.34 27.35 10.53
CA ASP A 100 1.51 28.66 9.92
C ASP A 100 2.63 28.63 8.85
N GLU A 101 3.42 27.55 8.82
CA GLU A 101 4.58 27.36 7.95
C GLU A 101 4.22 26.90 6.53
N THR A 102 3.05 26.25 6.37
CA THR A 102 2.68 25.63 5.11
C THR A 102 1.20 25.85 4.78
N SER A 103 0.90 25.82 3.50
CA SER A 103 -0.47 25.71 3.00
C SER A 103 -0.58 24.59 1.97
N ILE A 104 -1.77 23.97 1.85
CA ILE A 104 -2.00 22.79 1.02
C ILE A 104 -3.10 23.06 0.01
N SER A 105 -2.89 22.59 -1.22
CA SER A 105 -3.91 22.68 -2.27
C SER A 105 -3.83 21.48 -3.22
N PRO A 106 -4.95 20.74 -3.45
CA PRO A 106 -6.25 20.84 -2.77
C PRO A 106 -6.19 20.24 -1.36
N THR A 107 -7.12 20.61 -0.47
CA THR A 107 -7.27 20.03 0.86
C THR A 107 -8.13 18.77 0.87
N THR A 108 -8.70 18.38 -0.26
CA THR A 108 -9.45 17.13 -0.45
C THR A 108 -9.23 16.61 -1.86
N VAL A 109 -9.15 15.29 -1.98
CA VAL A 109 -9.14 14.58 -3.26
C VAL A 109 -10.20 13.49 -3.26
N THR A 110 -10.87 13.27 -4.39
CA THR A 110 -11.89 12.23 -4.51
C THR A 110 -11.52 11.26 -5.62
N PHE A 111 -11.50 10.00 -5.27
CA PHE A 111 -11.32 8.87 -6.17
C PHE A 111 -12.65 8.19 -6.44
N THR A 112 -12.86 7.83 -7.69
CA THR A 112 -14.04 7.10 -8.17
C THR A 112 -13.62 5.71 -8.63
N ASN A 113 -14.58 4.85 -8.90
CA ASN A 113 -14.33 3.56 -9.55
C ASN A 113 -13.55 3.66 -10.89
N SER A 114 -13.53 4.84 -11.51
CA SER A 114 -12.92 5.06 -12.84
C SER A 114 -11.53 5.67 -12.81
N ASN A 115 -11.14 6.34 -11.70
CA ASN A 115 -9.86 7.05 -11.59
C ASN A 115 -9.03 6.65 -10.36
N TRP A 116 -9.43 5.61 -9.65
CA TRP A 116 -8.82 5.16 -8.40
C TRP A 116 -7.31 4.86 -8.52
N ASP A 117 -6.86 4.38 -9.68
CA ASP A 117 -5.48 4.04 -10.01
C ASP A 117 -4.71 5.18 -10.69
N THR A 118 -5.34 6.35 -10.80
CA THR A 118 -4.73 7.57 -11.36
C THR A 118 -4.27 8.47 -10.23
N ALA A 119 -2.97 8.65 -10.11
CA ALA A 119 -2.38 9.49 -9.07
C ALA A 119 -2.91 10.92 -9.15
N GLN A 120 -3.38 11.45 -8.01
CA GLN A 120 -3.81 12.84 -7.87
C GLN A 120 -2.72 13.64 -7.15
N THR A 121 -2.40 14.80 -7.68
CA THR A 121 -1.34 15.67 -7.15
C THR A 121 -1.89 16.63 -6.12
N VAL A 122 -1.15 16.80 -5.04
CA VAL A 122 -1.38 17.79 -3.99
C VAL A 122 -0.10 18.63 -3.87
N THR A 123 -0.26 19.94 -3.84
CA THR A 123 0.84 20.91 -3.73
C THR A 123 0.91 21.43 -2.31
N VAL A 124 2.09 21.43 -1.73
CA VAL A 124 2.44 22.10 -0.48
C VAL A 124 3.19 23.38 -0.85
N ILE A 125 2.85 24.48 -0.21
CA ILE A 125 3.46 25.79 -0.43
C ILE A 125 3.95 26.30 0.92
N GLY A 126 5.19 26.77 0.97
CA GLY A 126 5.74 27.44 2.15
C GLY A 126 5.05 28.77 2.39
N SER A 127 4.77 29.08 3.63
CA SER A 127 4.14 30.35 4.07
C SER A 127 5.16 31.16 4.88
N ASP A 128 5.20 32.46 4.62
CA ASP A 128 6.00 33.43 5.37
C ASP A 128 5.17 33.91 6.59
N ASP A 129 5.69 33.70 7.78
CA ASP A 129 5.05 34.12 9.04
C ASP A 129 5.72 35.33 9.69
N ASP A 130 6.67 36.00 9.03
CA ASP A 130 7.46 37.14 9.53
C ASP A 130 8.36 36.82 10.76
N ILE A 131 8.56 35.54 11.09
CA ILE A 131 9.39 35.08 12.21
C ILE A 131 10.69 34.45 11.66
N ILE A 132 11.82 34.81 12.23
CA ILE A 132 13.11 34.17 11.89
C ILE A 132 13.37 33.07 12.93
N ASP A 133 12.85 31.89 12.72
CA ASP A 133 12.95 30.78 13.66
C ASP A 133 13.73 29.57 13.11
N GLY A 134 14.25 29.68 11.89
CA GLY A 134 15.06 28.65 11.23
C GLY A 134 14.18 27.56 10.63
N SER A 135 14.76 26.38 10.38
CA SER A 135 14.04 25.29 9.74
C SER A 135 12.96 24.71 10.65
N GLN A 136 11.74 24.71 10.19
CA GLN A 136 10.56 24.19 10.87
C GLN A 136 10.08 22.87 10.23
N THR A 137 9.23 22.14 10.94
CA THR A 137 8.67 20.88 10.44
C THR A 137 7.17 20.84 10.67
N SER A 138 6.43 20.75 9.58
CA SER A 138 4.98 20.52 9.58
C SER A 138 4.67 19.06 9.34
N THR A 139 3.58 18.56 9.91
CA THR A 139 3.10 17.19 9.67
C THR A 139 1.86 17.24 8.80
N ILE A 140 1.96 16.64 7.62
CA ILE A 140 0.80 16.44 6.74
C ILE A 140 0.10 15.15 7.16
N THR A 141 -1.21 15.23 7.34
CA THR A 141 -2.08 14.08 7.65
C THR A 141 -3.09 13.88 6.54
N ILE A 142 -3.23 12.67 6.06
CA ILE A 142 -4.21 12.25 5.07
C ILE A 142 -5.14 11.24 5.72
N SER A 143 -6.46 11.52 5.70
CA SER A 143 -7.49 10.70 6.33
C SER A 143 -8.64 10.43 5.37
N VAL A 144 -9.26 9.25 5.47
CA VAL A 144 -10.52 8.97 4.77
C VAL A 144 -11.65 9.78 5.42
N VAL A 145 -12.52 10.37 4.61
CA VAL A 145 -13.76 11.04 5.10
C VAL A 145 -14.89 10.01 5.09
N ASP A 146 -15.05 9.26 6.18
CA ASP A 146 -15.91 8.07 6.28
C ASP A 146 -17.36 8.33 5.85
N GLU A 147 -17.94 9.49 6.21
CA GLU A 147 -19.36 9.80 5.97
C GLU A 147 -19.74 9.87 4.49
N ILE A 148 -18.75 10.06 3.60
CA ILE A 148 -18.96 10.25 2.16
C ILE A 148 -18.10 9.33 1.31
N SER A 149 -17.43 8.36 1.92
CA SER A 149 -16.55 7.40 1.27
C SER A 149 -17.16 6.01 1.19
N ASP A 150 -16.55 5.14 0.39
CA ASP A 150 -16.87 3.71 0.36
C ASP A 150 -16.59 3.08 1.73
N ASN A 151 -17.60 2.43 2.32
CA ASN A 151 -17.49 1.82 3.65
C ASN A 151 -16.36 0.79 3.78
N ALA A 152 -15.86 0.24 2.67
CA ALA A 152 -14.70 -0.65 2.69
C ALA A 152 -13.42 0.09 3.14
N TYR A 153 -13.39 1.42 2.98
CA TYR A 153 -12.27 2.28 3.35
C TYR A 153 -12.36 2.87 4.77
N ASP A 154 -13.49 2.72 5.49
CA ASP A 154 -13.69 3.29 6.84
C ASP A 154 -12.64 2.84 7.87
N SER A 155 -12.03 1.68 7.67
CA SER A 155 -10.99 1.16 8.57
C SER A 155 -9.56 1.50 8.15
N VAL A 156 -9.38 2.24 7.06
CA VAL A 156 -8.06 2.65 6.59
C VAL A 156 -7.47 3.67 7.56
N ALA A 157 -6.29 3.38 8.07
CA ALA A 157 -5.62 4.26 9.02
C ALA A 157 -5.11 5.54 8.33
N ASP A 158 -5.15 6.64 9.06
CA ASP A 158 -4.52 7.90 8.63
C ASP A 158 -3.04 7.66 8.32
N GLN A 159 -2.56 8.31 7.27
CA GLN A 159 -1.14 8.34 6.94
C GLN A 159 -0.58 9.74 7.13
N THR A 160 0.66 9.80 7.59
CA THR A 160 1.34 11.08 7.85
C THR A 160 2.75 11.07 7.27
N PHE A 161 3.21 12.25 6.86
CA PHE A 161 4.61 12.50 6.54
C PHE A 161 4.99 13.93 6.97
N SER A 162 6.29 14.22 6.98
CA SER A 162 6.82 15.51 7.44
C SER A 162 7.23 16.36 6.25
N VAL A 163 6.89 17.65 6.31
CA VAL A 163 7.37 18.70 5.41
C VAL A 163 8.35 19.58 6.16
N THR A 164 9.46 19.90 5.54
CA THR A 164 10.45 20.84 6.09
C THR A 164 10.32 22.18 5.41
N THR A 165 10.18 23.23 6.21
CA THR A 165 10.21 24.63 5.78
C THR A 165 11.56 25.24 6.09
#